data_703d5f2204f32565d8ab5e40ebb363b2
#
_entry.id   703d5f2204f32565d8ab5e40ebb363b2
#
_cell.length_a   1.000
_cell.length_b   1.000
_cell.length_c   1.000
_cell.angle_alpha   90.00
_cell.angle_beta   90.00
_cell.angle_gamma   90.00
#
_symmetry.space_group_name_H-M   'P 1'
#
loop_
_entity.id
_entity.type
_entity.pdbx_description
1 polymer ?
#
loop_
_entity_poly.entity_id
_entity_poly.type
_entity_poly.pdbx_seq_one_letter_code
_entity_poly.pdbx_strand_id
1 'polypeptide(L)'
;MDRIRIIGGNPLNGIIPISGAKNAALPLMIASLLTSDTLTLENVPHLADVEQLLRILGNHGVDVSVNGRREHQDGSYARTIHFTCRTVVDTTAPYELVSKMRASFWVIGPLLAREGRARVSLPGGCAIGTRPVDLFIEGLAALGAQMEIDGGYINATAPKGGLIGAHYTFPKVSVGATHVMLMAASLARGTTVIGNAAREPEIVDLANCLVAMGAKISGAGTSTITIEGVTSLSGARHRVLPDRIETGTYAMAVAMTGGDVTLQGTDAGLLDTALEAIRRAGAEVSIVPNGIRVIGHGGDIRPVDIVTEPFPGFPTDLQAQFMGLMTRAKGVSHVTETIFENRFMHVQELARLGARISLNGQTARIEGVGRLRGAPVMATDLRASVSLVIAGLAAEGETIVNRVYHLDRGFERLEEKLTRCGAVVERVSE
;
A
#
# COMPACT_ATOMS: atom_id res chain seq x y z
N MET A 1 -19.29 -6.40 -16.24
CA MET A 1 -18.22 -6.17 -15.23
C MET A 1 -16.89 -6.17 -15.95
N ASP A 2 -16.02 -5.16 -15.71
CA ASP A 2 -14.77 -5.02 -16.46
C ASP A 2 -13.83 -6.21 -16.23
N ARG A 3 -13.11 -6.54 -17.30
CA ARG A 3 -12.06 -7.57 -17.37
C ARG A 3 -10.82 -6.97 -18.00
N ILE A 4 -9.65 -7.55 -17.73
CA ILE A 4 -8.43 -7.24 -18.47
C ILE A 4 -8.08 -8.44 -19.33
N ARG A 5 -7.93 -8.16 -20.64
CA ARG A 5 -7.47 -9.08 -21.66
C ARG A 5 -5.98 -8.85 -21.92
N ILE A 6 -5.19 -9.90 -21.89
CA ILE A 6 -3.75 -9.86 -22.07
C ILE A 6 -3.36 -10.87 -23.14
N ILE A 7 -2.62 -10.42 -24.16
CA ILE A 7 -1.89 -11.31 -25.08
C ILE A 7 -0.44 -11.28 -24.67
N GLY A 8 0.06 -12.38 -24.13
CA GLY A 8 1.41 -12.47 -23.60
C GLY A 8 2.48 -12.68 -24.69
N GLY A 9 3.74 -12.69 -24.26
CA GLY A 9 4.91 -12.96 -25.11
C GLY A 9 5.65 -11.74 -25.64
N ASN A 10 5.20 -10.52 -25.33
CA ASN A 10 5.88 -9.29 -25.73
C ASN A 10 6.84 -8.80 -24.63
N PRO A 11 8.09 -8.47 -24.96
CA PRO A 11 9.00 -7.79 -24.01
C PRO A 11 8.52 -6.36 -23.74
N LEU A 12 8.79 -5.87 -22.55
CA LEU A 12 8.42 -4.51 -22.14
C LEU A 12 9.59 -3.55 -22.40
N ASN A 13 9.35 -2.46 -23.13
CA ASN A 13 10.38 -1.46 -23.42
C ASN A 13 9.81 -0.05 -23.31
N GLY A 14 10.54 0.85 -22.65
CA GLY A 14 10.14 2.26 -22.56
C GLY A 14 10.25 2.84 -21.16
N ILE A 15 9.30 3.72 -20.82
CA ILE A 15 9.28 4.43 -19.54
C ILE A 15 7.92 4.22 -18.88
N ILE A 16 7.95 3.85 -17.61
CA ILE A 16 6.77 3.77 -16.75
C ILE A 16 6.89 4.84 -15.65
N PRO A 17 6.07 5.88 -15.67
CA PRO A 17 5.99 6.82 -14.55
C PRO A 17 5.34 6.14 -13.34
N ILE A 18 6.02 6.18 -12.18
CA ILE A 18 5.53 5.61 -10.93
C ILE A 18 4.58 6.60 -10.25
N SER A 19 3.42 6.12 -9.88
CA SER A 19 2.40 6.89 -9.16
C SER A 19 2.77 7.13 -7.70
N GLY A 20 2.07 8.05 -7.05
CA GLY A 20 2.15 8.21 -5.61
C GLY A 20 1.69 6.95 -4.87
N ALA A 21 2.33 6.68 -3.73
CA ALA A 21 2.07 5.48 -2.95
C ALA A 21 0.67 5.49 -2.33
N LYS A 22 -0.12 4.48 -2.66
CA LYS A 22 -1.42 4.23 -2.00
C LYS A 22 -1.28 4.19 -0.48
N ASN A 23 -0.32 3.40 0.01
CA ASN A 23 -0.14 3.15 1.44
C ASN A 23 0.35 4.39 2.21
N ALA A 24 0.88 5.42 1.51
CA ALA A 24 1.20 6.72 2.07
C ALA A 24 0.05 7.71 1.91
N ALA A 25 -0.61 7.73 0.77
CA ALA A 25 -1.71 8.68 0.52
C ALA A 25 -2.83 8.55 1.55
N LEU A 26 -3.20 7.33 1.94
CA LEU A 26 -4.31 7.10 2.87
C LEU A 26 -4.06 7.74 4.25
N PRO A 27 -2.97 7.48 4.98
CA PRO A 27 -2.73 8.13 6.27
C PRO A 27 -2.50 9.63 6.15
N LEU A 28 -1.87 10.11 5.06
CA LEU A 28 -1.70 11.54 4.78
C LEU A 28 -3.05 12.26 4.61
N MET A 29 -3.98 11.66 3.89
CA MET A 29 -5.35 12.20 3.74
C MET A 29 -6.07 12.26 5.09
N ILE A 30 -5.93 11.21 5.92
CA ILE A 30 -6.53 11.12 7.26
C ILE A 30 -5.95 12.20 8.18
N ALA A 31 -4.68 12.57 8.04
CA ALA A 31 -4.05 13.62 8.84
C ALA A 31 -4.73 15.00 8.67
N SER A 32 -5.50 15.23 7.59
CA SER A 32 -6.30 16.45 7.42
C SER A 32 -7.33 16.68 8.53
N LEU A 33 -7.75 15.61 9.21
CA LEU A 33 -8.66 15.70 10.36
C LEU A 33 -8.02 16.35 11.59
N LEU A 34 -6.68 16.47 11.65
CA LEU A 34 -5.96 17.01 12.80
C LEU A 34 -5.90 18.55 12.83
N THR A 35 -6.30 19.23 11.76
CA THR A 35 -6.21 20.69 11.64
C THR A 35 -7.48 21.30 11.03
N SER A 36 -7.76 22.56 11.35
CA SER A 36 -8.78 23.37 10.67
C SER A 36 -8.28 24.02 9.40
N ASP A 37 -6.96 24.05 9.19
CA ASP A 37 -6.32 24.65 8.03
C ASP A 37 -6.29 23.67 6.86
N THR A 38 -5.94 24.18 5.68
CA THR A 38 -5.88 23.34 4.48
C THR A 38 -4.59 22.51 4.40
N LEU A 39 -4.73 21.20 4.37
CA LEU A 39 -3.65 20.28 3.97
C LEU A 39 -3.70 20.06 2.46
N THR A 40 -2.60 20.37 1.78
CA THR A 40 -2.45 20.17 0.33
C THR A 40 -1.54 18.97 0.08
N LEU A 41 -2.07 17.93 -0.57
CA LEU A 41 -1.30 16.75 -0.95
C LEU A 41 -1.09 16.72 -2.46
N GLU A 42 0.17 16.65 -2.86
CA GLU A 42 0.60 16.44 -4.26
C GLU A 42 0.90 14.97 -4.52
N ASN A 43 0.89 14.58 -5.78
CA ASN A 43 1.17 13.19 -6.21
C ASN A 43 0.20 12.16 -5.62
N VAL A 44 -1.06 12.53 -5.38
CA VAL A 44 -2.07 11.59 -4.89
C VAL A 44 -2.54 10.70 -6.05
N PRO A 45 -2.45 9.35 -5.94
CA PRO A 45 -2.86 8.46 -7.01
C PRO A 45 -4.38 8.41 -7.17
N HIS A 46 -4.85 8.11 -8.40
CA HIS A 46 -6.27 7.89 -8.67
C HIS A 46 -6.61 6.41 -8.51
N LEU A 47 -7.02 6.03 -7.32
CA LEU A 47 -7.33 4.65 -6.93
C LEU A 47 -8.70 4.57 -6.25
N ALA A 48 -9.37 3.43 -6.39
CA ALA A 48 -10.68 3.20 -5.75
C ALA A 48 -10.62 3.34 -4.22
N ASP A 49 -9.52 2.95 -3.58
CA ASP A 49 -9.32 3.12 -2.14
C ASP A 49 -9.17 4.61 -1.74
N VAL A 50 -8.54 5.43 -2.59
CA VAL A 50 -8.46 6.89 -2.39
C VAL A 50 -9.83 7.52 -2.50
N GLU A 51 -10.60 7.18 -3.54
CA GLU A 51 -11.98 7.67 -3.72
C GLU A 51 -12.89 7.25 -2.56
N GLN A 52 -12.73 6.02 -2.03
CA GLN A 52 -13.47 5.58 -0.86
C GLN A 52 -13.11 6.42 0.39
N LEU A 53 -11.83 6.74 0.57
CA LEU A 53 -11.41 7.57 1.71
C LEU A 53 -11.90 9.01 1.59
N LEU A 54 -11.99 9.58 0.38
CA LEU A 54 -12.60 10.91 0.17
C LEU A 54 -14.05 10.96 0.68
N ARG A 55 -14.83 9.87 0.47
CA ARG A 55 -16.20 9.76 0.98
C ARG A 55 -16.24 9.71 2.51
N ILE A 56 -15.30 9.00 3.13
CA ILE A 56 -15.20 8.90 4.58
C ILE A 56 -14.83 10.26 5.18
N LEU A 57 -13.85 10.95 4.62
CA LEU A 57 -13.46 12.27 5.07
C LEU A 57 -14.58 13.30 4.91
N GLY A 58 -15.32 13.22 3.78
CA GLY A 58 -16.53 14.03 3.58
C GLY A 58 -17.60 13.79 4.64
N ASN A 59 -17.80 12.55 5.11
CA ASN A 59 -18.71 12.22 6.23
C ASN A 59 -18.30 12.94 7.53
N HIS A 60 -17.00 13.17 7.74
CA HIS A 60 -16.50 13.90 8.89
C HIS A 60 -16.49 15.43 8.70
N GLY A 61 -16.87 15.94 7.53
CA GLY A 61 -16.93 17.39 7.23
C GLY A 61 -15.66 17.95 6.59
N VAL A 62 -14.84 17.11 5.98
CA VAL A 62 -13.68 17.58 5.20
C VAL A 62 -14.15 18.06 3.83
N ASP A 63 -13.93 19.34 3.54
CA ASP A 63 -14.07 19.90 2.19
C ASP A 63 -12.89 19.46 1.33
N VAL A 64 -13.18 18.92 0.15
CA VAL A 64 -12.18 18.40 -0.78
C VAL A 64 -12.22 19.16 -2.09
N SER A 65 -11.07 19.69 -2.53
CA SER A 65 -10.88 20.28 -3.85
C SER A 65 -9.76 19.58 -4.59
N VAL A 66 -10.06 19.11 -5.79
CA VAL A 66 -9.11 18.39 -6.65
C VAL A 66 -8.70 19.29 -7.80
N ASN A 67 -7.43 19.67 -7.89
CA ASN A 67 -6.88 20.34 -9.04
C ASN A 67 -6.69 19.34 -10.16
N GLY A 68 -7.30 19.64 -11.32
CA GLY A 68 -7.57 18.73 -12.43
C GLY A 68 -6.43 17.86 -12.89
N ARG A 69 -6.82 16.79 -13.56
CA ARG A 69 -5.92 15.88 -14.27
C ARG A 69 -5.23 16.65 -15.40
N ARG A 70 -3.95 16.98 -15.23
CA ARG A 70 -3.09 17.31 -16.36
C ARG A 70 -2.13 16.16 -16.51
N GLU A 71 -2.08 15.57 -17.69
CA GLU A 71 -0.95 14.76 -18.08
C GLU A 71 0.27 15.68 -18.05
N HIS A 72 1.23 15.36 -17.20
CA HIS A 72 2.48 16.07 -17.15
C HIS A 72 3.32 15.69 -18.39
N GLN A 73 4.27 16.54 -18.78
CA GLN A 73 5.13 16.28 -19.93
C GLN A 73 5.92 14.95 -19.82
N ASP A 74 6.06 14.44 -18.60
CA ASP A 74 6.67 13.14 -18.30
C ASP A 74 5.70 11.94 -18.37
N GLY A 75 4.45 12.17 -18.77
CA GLY A 75 3.40 11.13 -18.84
C GLY A 75 2.79 10.75 -17.51
N SER A 76 3.15 11.41 -16.41
CA SER A 76 2.54 11.16 -15.09
C SER A 76 1.17 11.87 -14.98
N TYR A 77 0.29 11.31 -14.14
CA TYR A 77 -1.07 11.82 -13.90
C TYR A 77 -1.27 12.27 -12.45
N ALA A 78 -0.22 12.70 -11.79
CA ALA A 78 -0.25 13.13 -10.40
C ALA A 78 -1.35 14.18 -10.14
N ARG A 79 -2.20 13.91 -9.15
CA ARG A 79 -3.25 14.84 -8.70
C ARG A 79 -2.76 15.64 -7.50
N THR A 80 -3.18 16.91 -7.43
CA THR A 80 -3.09 17.70 -6.20
C THR A 80 -4.47 17.81 -5.59
N ILE A 81 -4.58 17.45 -4.32
CA ILE A 81 -5.84 17.50 -3.57
C ILE A 81 -5.67 18.39 -2.35
N HIS A 82 -6.64 19.27 -2.14
CA HIS A 82 -6.71 20.14 -0.97
C HIS A 82 -7.79 19.62 -0.03
N PHE A 83 -7.45 19.45 1.23
CA PHE A 83 -8.34 18.97 2.29
C PHE A 83 -8.46 20.07 3.34
N THR A 84 -9.69 20.50 3.63
CA THR A 84 -9.97 21.53 4.66
C THR A 84 -11.03 21.00 5.62
N CYS A 85 -10.66 20.77 6.86
CA CYS A 85 -11.58 20.33 7.91
C CYS A 85 -11.78 21.43 8.96
N ARG A 86 -12.55 22.46 8.65
CA ARG A 86 -12.78 23.59 9.57
C ARG A 86 -13.40 23.13 10.87
N THR A 87 -14.39 22.24 10.78
CA THR A 87 -15.10 21.64 11.91
C THR A 87 -15.38 20.19 11.59
N VAL A 88 -15.15 19.30 12.53
CA VAL A 88 -15.58 17.91 12.44
C VAL A 88 -17.09 17.88 12.69
N VAL A 89 -17.88 17.53 11.68
CA VAL A 89 -19.35 17.54 11.78
C VAL A 89 -19.91 16.24 12.36
N ASP A 90 -19.20 15.11 12.18
CA ASP A 90 -19.55 13.83 12.75
C ASP A 90 -18.29 13.07 13.16
N THR A 91 -18.27 12.53 14.38
CA THR A 91 -17.18 11.68 14.90
C THR A 91 -17.46 10.19 14.70
N THR A 92 -18.56 9.82 14.00
CA THR A 92 -18.93 8.45 13.69
C THR A 92 -18.49 8.07 12.27
N ALA A 93 -17.69 7.01 12.16
CA ALA A 93 -17.40 6.35 10.88
C ALA A 93 -18.27 5.09 10.75
N PRO A 94 -19.34 5.12 9.92
CA PRO A 94 -20.34 4.07 9.86
C PRO A 94 -19.87 2.82 9.11
N TYR A 95 -20.49 1.67 9.40
CA TYR A 95 -20.16 0.37 8.83
C TYR A 95 -20.13 0.37 7.30
N GLU A 96 -21.09 1.01 6.65
CA GLU A 96 -21.24 1.04 5.18
C GLU A 96 -20.02 1.69 4.48
N LEU A 97 -19.32 2.58 5.18
CA LEU A 97 -18.09 3.21 4.69
C LEU A 97 -16.85 2.42 5.09
N VAL A 98 -16.76 1.99 6.36
CA VAL A 98 -15.56 1.35 6.92
C VAL A 98 -15.36 -0.07 6.39
N SER A 99 -16.44 -0.82 6.15
CA SER A 99 -16.39 -2.21 5.69
C SER A 99 -15.73 -2.38 4.31
N LYS A 100 -15.74 -1.35 3.48
CA LYS A 100 -15.18 -1.38 2.12
C LYS A 100 -13.67 -1.29 2.07
N MET A 101 -13.06 -0.68 3.08
CA MET A 101 -11.60 -0.47 3.12
C MET A 101 -11.12 -0.42 4.58
N ARG A 102 -10.19 -1.30 4.94
CA ARG A 102 -9.70 -1.42 6.31
C ARG A 102 -9.03 -0.15 6.85
N ALA A 103 -8.29 0.60 6.02
CA ALA A 103 -7.64 1.84 6.41
C ALA A 103 -8.63 2.93 6.87
N SER A 104 -9.91 2.80 6.53
CA SER A 104 -10.98 3.67 7.02
C SER A 104 -11.07 3.72 8.54
N PHE A 105 -10.65 2.64 9.22
CA PHE A 105 -10.61 2.56 10.67
C PHE A 105 -9.61 3.55 11.29
N TRP A 106 -8.59 3.97 10.55
CA TRP A 106 -7.53 4.84 11.09
C TRP A 106 -7.99 6.26 11.44
N VAL A 107 -9.16 6.69 10.98
CA VAL A 107 -9.76 7.97 11.36
C VAL A 107 -9.99 8.07 12.90
N ILE A 108 -10.02 6.93 13.60
CA ILE A 108 -10.16 6.89 15.07
C ILE A 108 -9.09 7.72 15.78
N GLY A 109 -7.84 7.69 15.31
CA GLY A 109 -6.73 8.44 15.92
C GLY A 109 -6.94 9.94 15.92
N PRO A 110 -7.03 10.60 14.75
CA PRO A 110 -7.21 12.04 14.66
C PRO A 110 -8.55 12.52 15.21
N LEU A 111 -9.65 11.78 15.04
CA LEU A 111 -10.94 12.15 15.63
C LEU A 111 -10.86 12.17 17.16
N LEU A 112 -10.27 11.14 17.77
CA LEU A 112 -10.08 11.07 19.20
C LEU A 112 -9.15 12.17 19.71
N ALA A 113 -8.06 12.45 19.00
CA ALA A 113 -7.08 13.46 19.39
C ALA A 113 -7.65 14.89 19.31
N ARG A 114 -8.44 15.19 18.28
CA ARG A 114 -8.99 16.53 18.05
C ARG A 114 -10.29 16.79 18.79
N GLU A 115 -11.24 15.82 18.75
CA GLU A 115 -12.60 15.98 19.27
C GLU A 115 -12.78 15.32 20.64
N GLY A 116 -11.79 14.59 21.14
CA GLY A 116 -11.87 13.86 22.41
C GLY A 116 -12.79 12.64 22.37
N ARG A 117 -13.40 12.31 21.24
CA ARG A 117 -14.28 11.16 21.04
C ARG A 117 -14.25 10.67 19.59
N ALA A 118 -14.43 9.38 19.41
CA ALA A 118 -14.62 8.77 18.10
C ALA A 118 -15.49 7.52 18.23
N ARG A 119 -16.37 7.30 17.27
CA ARG A 119 -17.15 6.07 17.12
C ARG A 119 -16.90 5.48 15.76
N VAL A 120 -16.13 4.39 15.69
CA VAL A 120 -15.70 3.83 14.42
C VAL A 120 -16.14 2.37 14.33
N SER A 121 -16.80 2.01 13.22
CA SER A 121 -17.17 0.62 12.97
C SER A 121 -15.93 -0.26 12.93
N LEU A 122 -16.02 -1.46 13.47
CA LEU A 122 -15.02 -2.49 13.25
C LEU A 122 -14.90 -2.76 11.73
N PRO A 123 -13.67 -2.85 11.20
CA PRO A 123 -13.50 -3.18 9.81
C PRO A 123 -13.97 -4.61 9.56
N GLY A 124 -14.58 -4.86 8.40
CA GLY A 124 -14.96 -6.21 7.98
C GLY A 124 -13.77 -7.16 7.91
N GLY A 125 -14.04 -8.45 7.74
CA GLY A 125 -13.03 -9.48 7.57
C GLY A 125 -12.08 -9.19 6.42
N CYS A 126 -10.86 -9.73 6.49
CA CYS A 126 -9.86 -9.60 5.45
C CYS A 126 -9.53 -10.96 4.85
N ALA A 127 -9.51 -11.08 3.52
CA ALA A 127 -9.24 -12.32 2.82
C ALA A 127 -7.82 -12.87 3.07
N ILE A 128 -6.86 -12.01 3.41
CA ILE A 128 -5.45 -12.38 3.60
C ILE A 128 -5.08 -12.79 5.02
N GLY A 129 -6.03 -12.82 5.96
CA GLY A 129 -5.81 -13.27 7.33
C GLY A 129 -6.50 -12.44 8.40
N THR A 130 -6.38 -12.88 9.64
CA THR A 130 -6.89 -12.16 10.81
C THR A 130 -6.06 -10.88 11.02
N ARG A 131 -6.75 -9.78 11.11
CA ARG A 131 -6.15 -8.46 11.36
C ARG A 131 -6.90 -7.79 12.49
N PRO A 132 -6.69 -8.25 13.73
CA PRO A 132 -7.37 -7.69 14.89
C PRO A 132 -7.05 -6.20 15.03
N VAL A 133 -7.93 -5.47 15.69
CA VAL A 133 -7.75 -4.03 15.97
C VAL A 133 -7.10 -3.78 17.33
N ASP A 134 -6.68 -4.84 18.01
CA ASP A 134 -6.16 -4.82 19.38
C ASP A 134 -5.02 -3.82 19.56
N LEU A 135 -4.05 -3.83 18.63
CA LEU A 135 -2.89 -2.92 18.69
C LEU A 135 -3.28 -1.44 18.60
N PHE A 136 -4.38 -1.13 17.90
CA PHE A 136 -4.92 0.23 17.87
C PHE A 136 -5.58 0.59 19.20
N ILE A 137 -6.36 -0.34 19.75
CA ILE A 137 -7.05 -0.17 21.04
C ILE A 137 -6.04 0.01 22.17
N GLU A 138 -5.05 -0.90 22.26
CA GLU A 138 -4.01 -0.87 23.28
C GLU A 138 -3.16 0.41 23.19
N GLY A 139 -2.76 0.81 21.97
CA GLY A 139 -1.98 2.03 21.76
C GLY A 139 -2.74 3.29 22.17
N LEU A 140 -4.01 3.41 21.78
CA LEU A 140 -4.85 4.56 22.17
C LEU A 140 -5.19 4.53 23.67
N ALA A 141 -5.42 3.35 24.25
CA ALA A 141 -5.62 3.19 25.68
C ALA A 141 -4.38 3.59 26.50
N ALA A 142 -3.17 3.32 25.98
CA ALA A 142 -1.93 3.79 26.59
C ALA A 142 -1.85 5.32 26.66
N LEU A 143 -2.45 6.04 25.68
CA LEU A 143 -2.60 7.50 25.70
C LEU A 143 -3.75 7.99 26.62
N GLY A 144 -4.33 7.10 27.42
CA GLY A 144 -5.38 7.39 28.38
C GLY A 144 -6.81 7.31 27.84
N ALA A 145 -7.01 6.87 26.60
CA ALA A 145 -8.34 6.73 26.04
C ALA A 145 -9.09 5.57 26.68
N GLN A 146 -10.39 5.78 26.95
CA GLN A 146 -11.35 4.71 27.27
C GLN A 146 -11.87 4.13 25.98
N MET A 147 -11.79 2.81 25.83
CA MET A 147 -12.14 2.08 24.63
C MET A 147 -13.22 1.05 24.96
N GLU A 148 -14.36 1.14 24.31
CA GLU A 148 -15.49 0.24 24.50
C GLU A 148 -15.93 -0.35 23.15
N ILE A 149 -16.15 -1.66 23.08
CA ILE A 149 -16.70 -2.32 21.89
C ILE A 149 -18.18 -2.57 22.13
N ASP A 150 -19.03 -1.94 21.36
CA ASP A 150 -20.47 -2.08 21.42
C ASP A 150 -21.11 -2.10 20.04
N GLY A 151 -21.99 -3.07 19.78
CA GLY A 151 -22.76 -3.18 18.54
C GLY A 151 -21.92 -3.21 17.25
N GLY A 152 -20.67 -3.74 17.31
CA GLY A 152 -19.76 -3.78 16.17
C GLY A 152 -19.00 -2.46 15.95
N TYR A 153 -19.05 -1.54 16.89
CA TYR A 153 -18.32 -0.28 16.89
C TYR A 153 -17.32 -0.21 18.04
N ILE A 154 -16.24 0.54 17.83
CA ILE A 154 -15.39 1.01 18.93
C ILE A 154 -15.83 2.44 19.27
N ASN A 155 -16.23 2.63 20.53
CA ASN A 155 -16.47 3.93 21.14
C ASN A 155 -15.19 4.32 21.90
N ALA A 156 -14.51 5.35 21.45
CA ALA A 156 -13.29 5.85 22.07
C ALA A 156 -13.53 7.24 22.68
N THR A 157 -13.07 7.44 23.91
CA THR A 157 -13.21 8.71 24.64
C THR A 157 -11.88 9.06 25.27
N ALA A 158 -11.38 10.25 24.99
CA ALA A 158 -10.17 10.79 25.61
C ALA A 158 -10.44 11.27 27.05
N PRO A 159 -9.44 11.27 27.93
CA PRO A 159 -9.58 11.84 29.27
C PRO A 159 -9.84 13.36 29.20
N LYS A 160 -10.33 13.93 30.30
CA LYS A 160 -10.55 15.38 30.40
C LYS A 160 -9.27 16.15 30.06
N GLY A 161 -9.35 17.04 29.10
CA GLY A 161 -8.22 17.82 28.60
C GLY A 161 -7.41 17.14 27.49
N GLY A 162 -7.91 16.05 26.88
CA GLY A 162 -7.32 15.38 25.73
C GLY A 162 -6.41 14.20 26.10
N LEU A 163 -5.89 13.54 25.09
CA LEU A 163 -4.95 12.42 25.23
C LEU A 163 -3.69 12.83 25.99
N ILE A 164 -3.03 11.86 26.62
CA ILE A 164 -1.84 12.06 27.45
C ILE A 164 -0.70 11.25 26.88
N GLY A 165 0.47 11.87 26.69
CA GLY A 165 1.67 11.19 26.21
C GLY A 165 2.08 10.03 27.12
N ALA A 166 2.56 8.95 26.53
CA ALA A 166 2.91 7.72 27.22
C ALA A 166 4.07 6.98 26.54
N HIS A 167 4.70 6.07 27.27
CA HIS A 167 5.59 5.07 26.69
C HIS A 167 4.79 3.82 26.36
N TYR A 168 4.73 3.45 25.08
CA TYR A 168 4.06 2.25 24.63
C TYR A 168 4.93 1.49 23.63
N THR A 169 5.13 0.21 23.88
CA THR A 169 5.88 -0.69 22.98
C THR A 169 4.93 -1.70 22.36
N PHE A 170 4.84 -1.69 21.04
CA PHE A 170 4.03 -2.69 20.32
C PHE A 170 4.56 -4.11 20.54
N PRO A 171 3.73 -5.11 20.87
CA PRO A 171 4.15 -6.50 21.00
C PRO A 171 4.61 -7.10 19.66
N LYS A 172 4.09 -6.57 18.56
CA LYS A 172 4.52 -6.85 17.17
C LYS A 172 4.43 -5.58 16.33
N VAL A 173 5.29 -5.49 15.31
CA VAL A 173 5.27 -4.36 14.37
C VAL A 173 3.93 -4.28 13.66
N SER A 174 3.35 -3.08 13.62
CA SER A 174 2.09 -2.80 12.91
C SER A 174 2.15 -1.43 12.24
N VAL A 175 2.12 -1.40 10.92
CA VAL A 175 2.13 -0.17 10.12
C VAL A 175 0.90 0.69 10.43
N GLY A 176 -0.29 0.09 10.40
CA GLY A 176 -1.54 0.82 10.65
C GLY A 176 -1.62 1.40 12.07
N ALA A 177 -1.25 0.62 13.09
CA ALA A 177 -1.26 1.08 14.47
C ALA A 177 -0.20 2.18 14.70
N THR A 178 0.97 2.10 14.07
CA THR A 178 1.99 3.15 14.12
C THR A 178 1.47 4.45 13.50
N HIS A 179 0.79 4.40 12.33
CA HIS A 179 0.15 5.57 11.73
C HIS A 179 -0.87 6.23 12.68
N VAL A 180 -1.75 5.43 13.29
CA VAL A 180 -2.77 5.95 14.21
C VAL A 180 -2.14 6.58 15.44
N MET A 181 -1.11 5.93 16.02
CA MET A 181 -0.40 6.46 17.18
C MET A 181 0.35 7.76 16.87
N LEU A 182 1.00 7.87 15.71
CA LEU A 182 1.65 9.11 15.26
C LEU A 182 0.66 10.28 15.21
N MET A 183 -0.50 10.06 14.58
CA MET A 183 -1.55 11.09 14.48
C MET A 183 -2.13 11.46 15.84
N ALA A 184 -2.47 10.46 16.66
CA ALA A 184 -3.07 10.69 17.96
C ALA A 184 -2.10 11.37 18.94
N ALA A 185 -0.84 10.95 18.98
CA ALA A 185 0.17 11.47 19.86
C ALA A 185 0.59 12.92 19.53
N SER A 186 0.42 13.33 18.25
CA SER A 186 0.79 14.69 17.83
C SER A 186 0.01 15.79 18.57
N LEU A 187 -1.20 15.50 19.04
CA LEU A 187 -2.03 16.42 19.84
C LEU A 187 -2.17 15.98 21.31
N ALA A 188 -1.49 14.92 21.74
CA ALA A 188 -1.51 14.47 23.13
C ALA A 188 -0.68 15.41 24.02
N ARG A 189 -1.07 15.55 25.28
CA ARG A 189 -0.32 16.38 26.25
C ARG A 189 0.92 15.65 26.74
N GLY A 190 2.09 16.26 26.60
CA GLY A 190 3.37 15.69 27.02
C GLY A 190 4.05 14.90 25.92
N THR A 191 4.92 13.99 26.30
CA THR A 191 5.76 13.22 25.36
C THR A 191 5.26 11.79 25.23
N THR A 192 5.16 11.32 24.00
CA THR A 192 4.88 9.90 23.67
C THR A 192 6.14 9.26 23.10
N VAL A 193 6.46 8.06 23.57
CA VAL A 193 7.52 7.21 22.99
C VAL A 193 6.89 5.92 22.53
N ILE A 194 6.98 5.67 21.23
CA ILE A 194 6.48 4.44 20.59
C ILE A 194 7.67 3.49 20.37
N GLY A 195 7.68 2.37 21.07
CA GLY A 195 8.65 1.30 20.88
C GLY A 195 8.15 0.24 19.90
N ASN A 196 9.06 -0.48 19.26
CA ASN A 196 8.77 -1.47 18.22
C ASN A 196 7.86 -0.92 17.11
N ALA A 197 8.06 0.34 16.76
CA ALA A 197 7.33 1.05 15.72
C ALA A 197 7.63 0.48 14.33
N ALA A 198 6.69 0.58 13.42
CA ALA A 198 6.90 0.28 12.01
C ALA A 198 7.90 1.29 11.41
N ARG A 199 8.73 0.81 10.48
CA ARG A 199 9.85 1.56 9.90
C ARG A 199 9.68 1.85 8.42
N GLU A 200 8.55 1.45 7.86
CA GLU A 200 8.22 1.59 6.45
C GLU A 200 8.36 3.04 5.99
N PRO A 201 8.80 3.29 4.73
CA PRO A 201 8.92 4.64 4.17
C PRO A 201 7.63 5.46 4.30
N GLU A 202 6.48 4.81 4.27
CA GLU A 202 5.15 5.44 4.45
C GLU A 202 4.95 6.00 5.86
N ILE A 203 5.59 5.41 6.88
CA ILE A 203 5.61 5.94 8.26
C ILE A 203 6.43 7.24 8.31
N VAL A 204 7.60 7.22 7.66
CA VAL A 204 8.48 8.40 7.57
C VAL A 204 7.78 9.53 6.81
N ASP A 205 7.06 9.20 5.74
CA ASP A 205 6.32 10.17 4.93
C ASP A 205 5.21 10.86 5.73
N LEU A 206 4.41 10.09 6.50
CA LEU A 206 3.42 10.67 7.42
C LEU A 206 4.08 11.54 8.50
N ALA A 207 5.17 11.06 9.11
CA ALA A 207 5.88 11.84 10.13
C ALA A 207 6.38 13.17 9.57
N ASN A 208 6.97 13.19 8.37
CA ASN A 208 7.44 14.40 7.69
C ASN A 208 6.28 15.36 7.39
N CYS A 209 5.12 14.85 6.97
CA CYS A 209 3.92 15.66 6.76
C CYS A 209 3.44 16.28 8.07
N LEU A 210 3.34 15.49 9.15
CA LEU A 210 2.95 15.98 10.47
C LEU A 210 3.93 17.04 11.01
N VAL A 211 5.24 16.87 10.79
CA VAL A 211 6.26 17.88 11.14
C VAL A 211 6.05 19.16 10.32
N ALA A 212 5.76 19.06 9.03
CA ALA A 212 5.41 20.23 8.21
C ALA A 212 4.13 20.92 8.70
N MET A 213 3.20 20.18 9.31
CA MET A 213 2.01 20.72 9.97
C MET A 213 2.29 21.32 11.36
N GLY A 214 3.51 21.20 11.87
CA GLY A 214 3.94 21.75 13.18
C GLY A 214 4.11 20.73 14.31
N ALA A 215 3.97 19.42 14.04
CA ALA A 215 4.26 18.39 15.03
C ALA A 215 5.76 18.29 15.33
N LYS A 216 6.08 17.80 16.53
CA LYS A 216 7.45 17.57 16.97
C LYS A 216 7.71 16.07 17.06
N ILE A 217 8.29 15.50 16.03
CA ILE A 217 8.52 14.06 15.89
C ILE A 217 9.99 13.79 15.58
N SER A 218 10.56 12.79 16.25
CA SER A 218 11.90 12.29 15.99
C SER A 218 11.93 10.76 15.99
N GLY A 219 12.94 10.17 15.33
CA GLY A 219 13.11 8.71 15.27
C GLY A 219 12.23 8.00 14.24
N ALA A 220 11.45 8.71 13.41
CA ALA A 220 10.71 8.08 12.32
C ALA A 220 11.66 7.29 11.38
N GLY A 221 11.26 6.07 10.99
CA GLY A 221 12.12 5.14 10.25
C GLY A 221 13.01 4.25 11.12
N THR A 222 13.01 4.47 12.45
CA THR A 222 13.63 3.57 13.43
C THR A 222 12.57 2.80 14.22
N SER A 223 12.99 1.85 15.05
CA SER A 223 12.08 1.11 15.92
C SER A 223 11.53 1.92 17.10
N THR A 224 12.02 3.14 17.32
CA THR A 224 11.58 4.01 18.41
C THR A 224 11.27 5.40 17.87
N ILE A 225 10.04 5.85 18.05
CA ILE A 225 9.58 7.18 17.62
C ILE A 225 9.18 7.98 18.85
N THR A 226 9.70 9.21 18.96
CA THR A 226 9.36 10.15 20.04
C THR A 226 8.55 11.30 19.48
N ILE A 227 7.41 11.60 20.11
CA ILE A 227 6.50 12.67 19.74
C ILE A 227 6.29 13.58 20.93
N GLU A 228 6.62 14.86 20.82
CA GLU A 228 6.19 15.87 21.76
C GLU A 228 4.87 16.47 21.27
N GLY A 229 3.80 16.25 22.03
CA GLY A 229 2.48 16.73 21.63
C GLY A 229 2.40 18.26 21.60
N VAL A 230 1.63 18.78 20.67
CA VAL A 230 1.39 20.21 20.49
C VAL A 230 -0.10 20.52 20.68
N THR A 231 -0.41 21.79 20.94
CA THR A 231 -1.80 22.24 21.19
C THR A 231 -2.65 22.31 19.92
N SER A 232 -2.00 22.51 18.76
CA SER A 232 -2.66 22.59 17.45
C SER A 232 -1.67 22.31 16.35
N LEU A 233 -2.18 21.85 15.20
CA LEU A 233 -1.45 21.71 13.95
C LEU A 233 -2.00 22.71 12.92
N SER A 234 -1.14 23.16 12.01
CA SER A 234 -1.47 24.03 10.89
C SER A 234 -1.65 23.26 9.60
N GLY A 235 -2.09 23.95 8.54
CA GLY A 235 -2.05 23.42 7.18
C GLY A 235 -0.60 23.26 6.69
N ALA A 236 -0.43 22.37 5.70
CA ALA A 236 0.86 22.15 5.07
C ALA A 236 0.68 21.78 3.59
N ARG A 237 1.79 21.82 2.85
CA ARG A 237 1.90 21.25 1.51
C ARG A 237 2.89 20.09 1.57
N HIS A 238 2.45 18.92 1.13
CA HIS A 238 3.25 17.70 1.17
C HIS A 238 3.09 16.89 -0.11
N ARG A 239 4.17 16.30 -0.60
CA ARG A 239 4.17 15.43 -1.77
C ARG A 239 4.21 13.98 -1.32
N VAL A 240 3.20 13.19 -1.69
CA VAL A 240 3.14 11.75 -1.44
C VAL A 240 4.35 11.09 -2.10
N LEU A 241 5.05 10.24 -1.36
CA LEU A 241 6.20 9.48 -1.89
C LEU A 241 5.77 8.53 -3.03
N PRO A 242 6.68 8.15 -3.95
CA PRO A 242 6.37 7.21 -5.03
C PRO A 242 6.05 5.81 -4.48
N ASP A 243 5.17 5.08 -5.18
CA ASP A 243 4.74 3.75 -4.76
C ASP A 243 5.82 2.70 -5.04
N ARG A 244 6.52 2.29 -3.98
CA ARG A 244 7.54 1.24 -4.02
C ARG A 244 6.97 -0.13 -4.40
N ILE A 245 5.69 -0.38 -4.13
CA ILE A 245 5.05 -1.65 -4.49
C ILE A 245 4.72 -1.66 -5.99
N GLU A 246 4.24 -0.55 -6.53
CA GLU A 246 4.09 -0.39 -7.98
C GLU A 246 5.44 -0.53 -8.69
N THR A 247 6.49 0.11 -8.17
CA THR A 247 7.87 0.03 -8.67
C THR A 247 8.36 -1.43 -8.74
N GLY A 248 8.27 -2.17 -7.63
CA GLY A 248 8.68 -3.57 -7.57
C GLY A 248 7.85 -4.47 -8.49
N THR A 249 6.56 -4.18 -8.63
CA THR A 249 5.65 -4.93 -9.51
C THR A 249 6.08 -4.82 -10.98
N TYR A 250 6.32 -3.60 -11.47
CA TYR A 250 6.77 -3.41 -12.86
C TYR A 250 8.19 -3.92 -13.07
N ALA A 251 9.08 -3.80 -12.08
CA ALA A 251 10.42 -4.40 -12.17
C ALA A 251 10.35 -5.94 -12.35
N MET A 252 9.45 -6.60 -11.63
CA MET A 252 9.22 -8.04 -11.77
C MET A 252 8.57 -8.39 -13.11
N ALA A 253 7.66 -7.55 -13.62
CA ALA A 253 7.07 -7.74 -14.95
C ALA A 253 8.14 -7.71 -16.04
N VAL A 254 9.05 -6.74 -16.01
CA VAL A 254 10.18 -6.63 -16.96
C VAL A 254 11.13 -7.82 -16.81
N ALA A 255 11.49 -8.20 -15.58
CA ALA A 255 12.33 -9.38 -15.34
C ALA A 255 11.75 -10.65 -15.95
N MET A 256 10.42 -10.81 -15.93
CA MET A 256 9.72 -11.99 -16.39
C MET A 256 9.51 -12.02 -17.92
N THR A 257 9.16 -10.87 -18.51
CA THR A 257 8.86 -10.76 -19.95
C THR A 257 10.09 -10.52 -20.82
N GLY A 258 11.17 -10.01 -20.21
CA GLY A 258 12.30 -9.41 -20.91
C GLY A 258 12.03 -7.96 -21.31
N GLY A 259 13.05 -7.31 -21.84
CA GLY A 259 13.00 -5.93 -22.30
C GLY A 259 13.78 -4.96 -21.44
N ASP A 260 13.55 -3.65 -21.64
CA ASP A 260 14.31 -2.55 -21.04
C ASP A 260 13.36 -1.39 -20.68
N VAL A 261 13.14 -1.20 -19.39
CA VAL A 261 12.20 -0.19 -18.89
C VAL A 261 12.85 0.70 -17.85
N THR A 262 12.63 2.00 -17.98
CA THR A 262 12.92 2.99 -16.93
C THR A 262 11.67 3.24 -16.11
N LEU A 263 11.73 2.90 -14.81
CA LEU A 263 10.73 3.23 -13.80
C LEU A 263 11.04 4.64 -13.29
N GLN A 264 10.27 5.62 -13.78
CA GLN A 264 10.55 7.04 -13.55
C GLN A 264 9.86 7.58 -12.31
N GLY A 265 10.49 8.49 -11.59
CA GLY A 265 9.91 9.17 -10.43
C GLY A 265 9.92 8.31 -9.15
N THR A 266 10.81 7.34 -9.05
CA THR A 266 10.97 6.45 -7.90
C THR A 266 12.41 6.41 -7.39
N ASP A 267 12.62 5.84 -6.21
CA ASP A 267 13.92 5.72 -5.54
C ASP A 267 14.17 4.26 -5.13
N ALA A 268 15.36 3.75 -5.44
CA ALA A 268 15.81 2.40 -5.10
C ALA A 268 15.83 2.15 -3.58
N GLY A 269 16.22 3.15 -2.78
CA GLY A 269 16.28 3.04 -1.32
C GLY A 269 14.93 2.73 -0.65
N LEU A 270 13.82 2.90 -1.36
CA LEU A 270 12.48 2.55 -0.86
C LEU A 270 12.20 1.03 -0.88
N LEU A 271 12.98 0.24 -1.65
CA LEU A 271 12.71 -1.19 -1.88
C LEU A 271 13.96 -2.03 -2.18
N ASP A 272 15.10 -1.70 -1.60
CA ASP A 272 16.40 -2.34 -1.85
C ASP A 272 16.35 -3.87 -1.78
N THR A 273 15.74 -4.44 -0.75
CA THR A 273 15.63 -5.90 -0.58
C THR A 273 14.88 -6.57 -1.73
N ALA A 274 13.82 -5.94 -2.25
CA ALA A 274 13.09 -6.46 -3.39
C ALA A 274 13.89 -6.35 -4.68
N LEU A 275 14.60 -5.23 -4.90
CA LEU A 275 15.47 -5.05 -6.06
C LEU A 275 16.64 -6.04 -6.05
N GLU A 276 17.19 -6.34 -4.88
CA GLU A 276 18.24 -7.34 -4.75
C GLU A 276 17.73 -8.75 -5.09
N ALA A 277 16.52 -9.12 -4.66
CA ALA A 277 15.90 -10.37 -5.06
C ALA A 277 15.69 -10.45 -6.59
N ILE A 278 15.32 -9.35 -7.23
CA ILE A 278 15.16 -9.26 -8.69
C ILE A 278 16.52 -9.39 -9.41
N ARG A 279 17.59 -8.78 -8.89
CA ARG A 279 18.97 -8.96 -9.42
C ARG A 279 19.43 -10.41 -9.30
N ARG A 280 19.20 -11.04 -8.14
CA ARG A 280 19.50 -12.46 -7.93
C ARG A 280 18.71 -13.36 -8.88
N ALA A 281 17.49 -12.98 -9.24
CA ALA A 281 16.68 -13.68 -10.24
C ALA A 281 17.22 -13.50 -11.68
N GLY A 282 18.17 -12.59 -11.91
CA GLY A 282 18.87 -12.45 -13.20
C GLY A 282 18.58 -11.18 -13.97
N ALA A 283 17.74 -10.29 -13.49
CA ALA A 283 17.54 -8.99 -14.12
C ALA A 283 18.66 -8.00 -13.75
N GLU A 284 18.97 -7.10 -14.65
CA GLU A 284 19.86 -5.97 -14.38
C GLU A 284 19.03 -4.80 -13.81
N VAL A 285 19.45 -4.27 -12.68
CA VAL A 285 18.79 -3.14 -12.04
C VAL A 285 19.83 -2.05 -11.76
N SER A 286 19.69 -0.90 -12.37
CA SER A 286 20.57 0.25 -12.22
C SER A 286 19.81 1.50 -11.81
N ILE A 287 20.48 2.35 -11.02
CA ILE A 287 19.95 3.67 -10.66
C ILE A 287 20.26 4.62 -11.82
N VAL A 288 19.24 5.37 -12.25
CA VAL A 288 19.35 6.38 -13.30
C VAL A 288 18.82 7.73 -12.77
N PRO A 289 19.09 8.85 -13.43
CA PRO A 289 18.51 10.12 -13.03
C PRO A 289 16.99 10.03 -12.93
N ASN A 290 16.44 10.37 -11.74
CA ASN A 290 15.01 10.34 -11.44
C ASN A 290 14.34 8.96 -11.58
N GLY A 291 15.05 7.86 -11.28
CA GLY A 291 14.41 6.54 -11.31
C GLY A 291 15.33 5.33 -11.30
N ILE A 292 14.78 4.22 -11.74
CA ILE A 292 15.43 2.92 -11.79
C ILE A 292 15.24 2.32 -13.18
N ARG A 293 16.32 1.87 -13.81
CA ARG A 293 16.27 1.11 -15.07
C ARG A 293 16.36 -0.37 -14.77
N VAL A 294 15.46 -1.13 -15.37
CA VAL A 294 15.42 -2.59 -15.25
C VAL A 294 15.54 -3.20 -16.64
N ILE A 295 16.48 -4.12 -16.81
CA ILE A 295 16.64 -4.92 -18.02
C ILE A 295 16.36 -6.37 -17.66
N GLY A 296 15.34 -6.93 -18.31
CA GLY A 296 14.96 -8.34 -18.16
C GLY A 296 15.44 -9.14 -19.37
N HIS A 297 15.83 -10.39 -19.14
CA HIS A 297 16.31 -11.28 -20.21
C HIS A 297 15.27 -12.33 -20.61
N GLY A 298 14.09 -12.32 -20.02
CA GLY A 298 13.00 -13.26 -20.32
C GLY A 298 13.45 -14.72 -20.24
N GLY A 299 12.91 -15.69 -19.88
CA GLY A 299 13.28 -17.11 -19.98
C GLY A 299 14.57 -17.59 -19.30
N ASP A 300 15.45 -16.68 -18.80
CA ASP A 300 16.65 -17.04 -18.05
C ASP A 300 16.58 -16.58 -16.58
N ILE A 301 15.46 -16.91 -15.93
CA ILE A 301 15.20 -16.54 -14.54
C ILE A 301 15.79 -17.59 -13.61
N ARG A 302 16.63 -17.14 -12.66
CA ARG A 302 17.22 -18.00 -11.63
C ARG A 302 16.25 -18.12 -10.45
N PRO A 303 16.20 -19.33 -9.81
CA PRO A 303 15.40 -19.53 -8.62
C PRO A 303 15.96 -18.72 -7.45
N VAL A 304 15.10 -18.08 -6.68
CA VAL A 304 15.46 -17.27 -5.52
C VAL A 304 14.47 -17.53 -4.39
N ASP A 305 14.98 -17.79 -3.20
CA ASP A 305 14.19 -17.91 -1.98
C ASP A 305 14.05 -16.54 -1.31
N ILE A 306 12.84 -16.24 -0.81
CA ILE A 306 12.56 -15.04 -0.01
C ILE A 306 11.72 -15.36 1.22
N VAL A 307 11.85 -14.49 2.22
CA VAL A 307 10.98 -14.45 3.40
C VAL A 307 10.41 -13.04 3.48
N THR A 308 9.08 -12.91 3.64
CA THR A 308 8.48 -11.59 3.86
C THR A 308 8.74 -11.14 5.29
N GLU A 309 9.13 -9.89 5.47
CA GLU A 309 9.46 -9.30 6.76
C GLU A 309 9.05 -7.83 6.79
N PRO A 310 8.84 -7.23 7.99
CA PRO A 310 8.70 -5.79 8.10
C PRO A 310 9.90 -5.07 7.47
N PHE A 311 9.68 -3.83 7.01
CA PHE A 311 10.76 -3.02 6.40
C PHE A 311 11.99 -2.92 7.33
N PRO A 312 13.22 -3.08 6.82
CA PRO A 312 13.62 -3.10 5.40
C PRO A 312 13.63 -4.51 4.76
N GLY A 313 13.00 -5.52 5.34
CA GLY A 313 12.87 -6.84 4.75
C GLY A 313 12.02 -6.87 3.49
N PHE A 314 11.85 -8.05 2.90
CA PHE A 314 11.07 -8.19 1.67
C PHE A 314 9.58 -7.93 1.95
N PRO A 315 8.95 -6.94 1.26
CA PRO A 315 7.59 -6.53 1.58
C PRO A 315 6.55 -7.59 1.20
N THR A 316 5.66 -7.91 2.13
CA THR A 316 4.54 -8.83 1.89
C THR A 316 3.64 -8.39 0.73
N ASP A 317 3.57 -7.08 0.42
CA ASP A 317 2.81 -6.54 -0.73
C ASP A 317 3.43 -6.86 -2.10
N LEU A 318 4.66 -7.39 -2.15
CA LEU A 318 5.33 -7.89 -3.36
C LEU A 318 5.45 -9.42 -3.41
N GLN A 319 4.95 -10.13 -2.39
CA GLN A 319 5.06 -11.59 -2.29
C GLN A 319 4.42 -12.30 -3.50
N ALA A 320 3.19 -11.95 -3.85
CA ALA A 320 2.46 -12.60 -4.94
C ALA A 320 3.11 -12.36 -6.31
N GLN A 321 3.58 -11.13 -6.56
CA GLN A 321 4.30 -10.76 -7.78
C GLN A 321 5.60 -11.54 -7.92
N PHE A 322 6.34 -11.69 -6.81
CA PHE A 322 7.56 -12.47 -6.80
C PHE A 322 7.29 -13.97 -7.03
N MET A 323 6.22 -14.51 -6.45
CA MET A 323 5.78 -15.88 -6.76
C MET A 323 5.45 -16.02 -8.26
N GLY A 324 4.77 -15.04 -8.86
CA GLY A 324 4.53 -14.99 -10.31
C GLY A 324 5.83 -15.07 -11.11
N LEU A 325 6.84 -14.27 -10.76
CA LEU A 325 8.16 -14.30 -11.39
C LEU A 325 8.83 -15.69 -11.26
N MET A 326 8.78 -16.29 -10.07
CA MET A 326 9.41 -17.60 -9.82
C MET A 326 8.74 -18.76 -10.55
N THR A 327 7.49 -18.61 -11.02
CA THR A 327 6.86 -19.66 -11.85
C THR A 327 7.63 -19.96 -13.14
N ARG A 328 8.49 -19.05 -13.59
CA ARG A 328 9.30 -19.18 -14.81
C ARG A 328 10.80 -19.41 -14.50
N ALA A 329 11.19 -19.53 -13.24
CA ALA A 329 12.58 -19.76 -12.85
C ALA A 329 13.07 -21.15 -13.30
N LYS A 330 14.35 -21.27 -13.62
CA LYS A 330 15.00 -22.56 -13.94
C LYS A 330 15.37 -23.31 -12.66
N GLY A 331 14.38 -23.80 -11.92
CA GLY A 331 14.58 -24.53 -10.67
C GLY A 331 13.43 -24.38 -9.68
N VAL A 332 13.74 -24.56 -8.42
CA VAL A 332 12.78 -24.48 -7.32
C VAL A 332 13.08 -23.26 -6.46
N SER A 333 12.04 -22.52 -6.12
CA SER A 333 12.09 -21.39 -5.20
C SER A 333 11.16 -21.61 -4.02
N HIS A 334 11.50 -21.04 -2.87
CA HIS A 334 10.67 -21.03 -1.66
C HIS A 334 10.31 -19.59 -1.31
N VAL A 335 9.04 -19.36 -1.08
CA VAL A 335 8.51 -18.07 -0.63
C VAL A 335 7.80 -18.29 0.70
N THR A 336 8.36 -17.74 1.78
CA THR A 336 7.79 -17.84 3.12
C THR A 336 7.11 -16.54 3.48
N GLU A 337 5.81 -16.59 3.79
CA GLU A 337 4.99 -15.45 4.21
C GLU A 337 4.85 -15.43 5.73
N THR A 338 5.47 -14.44 6.38
CA THR A 338 5.45 -14.33 7.86
C THR A 338 4.52 -13.25 8.39
N ILE A 339 3.95 -12.42 7.50
CA ILE A 339 3.13 -11.26 7.89
C ILE A 339 1.64 -11.61 7.90
N PHE A 340 1.16 -12.32 6.86
CA PHE A 340 -0.25 -12.67 6.71
C PHE A 340 -0.45 -14.14 6.34
N GLU A 341 -1.06 -14.90 7.24
CA GLU A 341 -1.17 -16.36 7.18
C GLU A 341 -1.95 -16.89 5.95
N ASN A 342 -2.90 -16.14 5.43
CA ASN A 342 -3.77 -16.58 4.31
C ASN A 342 -3.42 -15.91 2.96
N ARG A 343 -2.20 -15.39 2.80
CA ARG A 343 -1.84 -14.61 1.61
C ARG A 343 -1.38 -15.46 0.42
N PHE A 344 -2.04 -16.61 0.18
CA PHE A 344 -1.74 -17.53 -0.93
C PHE A 344 -2.93 -17.81 -1.86
N MET A 345 -3.98 -17.00 -1.81
CA MET A 345 -5.20 -17.22 -2.61
C MET A 345 -4.96 -17.22 -4.12
N HIS A 346 -3.92 -16.51 -4.60
CA HIS A 346 -3.53 -16.45 -6.00
C HIS A 346 -2.89 -17.75 -6.54
N VAL A 347 -2.47 -18.65 -5.66
CA VAL A 347 -1.80 -19.89 -6.05
C VAL A 347 -2.67 -20.74 -6.96
N GLN A 348 -3.96 -20.86 -6.66
CA GLN A 348 -4.90 -21.63 -7.46
C GLN A 348 -5.12 -20.99 -8.85
N GLU A 349 -5.11 -19.67 -8.92
CA GLU A 349 -5.26 -18.96 -10.19
C GLU A 349 -3.98 -19.02 -11.04
N LEU A 350 -2.78 -18.94 -10.42
CA LEU A 350 -1.52 -19.21 -11.12
C LEU A 350 -1.44 -20.65 -11.66
N ALA A 351 -1.99 -21.61 -10.92
CA ALA A 351 -2.05 -23.00 -11.38
C ALA A 351 -2.89 -23.16 -12.66
N ARG A 352 -3.93 -22.32 -12.87
CA ARG A 352 -4.71 -22.29 -14.12
C ARG A 352 -3.86 -21.88 -15.34
N LEU A 353 -2.82 -21.06 -15.10
CA LEU A 353 -1.84 -20.69 -16.13
C LEU A 353 -0.74 -21.77 -16.32
N GLY A 354 -0.80 -22.87 -15.57
CA GLY A 354 0.15 -23.98 -15.63
C GLY A 354 1.31 -23.88 -14.64
N ALA A 355 1.26 -22.98 -13.66
CA ALA A 355 2.26 -22.91 -12.61
C ALA A 355 2.20 -24.15 -11.69
N ARG A 356 3.36 -24.57 -11.18
CA ARG A 356 3.52 -25.67 -10.24
C ARG A 356 3.91 -25.14 -8.86
N ILE A 357 2.93 -25.02 -8.00
CA ILE A 357 3.09 -24.45 -6.65
C ILE A 357 2.47 -25.41 -5.63
N SER A 358 3.22 -25.72 -4.58
CA SER A 358 2.71 -26.46 -3.42
C SER A 358 2.92 -25.66 -2.14
N LEU A 359 1.92 -25.71 -1.25
CA LEU A 359 1.93 -24.97 0.01
C LEU A 359 2.23 -25.93 1.17
N ASN A 360 3.11 -25.50 2.07
CA ASN A 360 3.38 -26.17 3.34
C ASN A 360 3.44 -25.11 4.46
N GLY A 361 2.34 -25.00 5.21
CA GLY A 361 2.18 -23.94 6.20
C GLY A 361 2.30 -22.55 5.55
N GLN A 362 3.25 -21.76 6.03
CA GLN A 362 3.52 -20.40 5.54
C GLN A 362 4.50 -20.36 4.34
N THR A 363 4.91 -21.49 3.80
CA THR A 363 5.89 -21.55 2.71
C THR A 363 5.27 -22.12 1.44
N ALA A 364 5.39 -21.38 0.35
CA ALA A 364 5.12 -21.85 -1.00
C ALA A 364 6.39 -22.39 -1.63
N ARG A 365 6.37 -23.64 -2.10
CA ARG A 365 7.40 -24.22 -2.96
C ARG A 365 6.94 -24.06 -4.41
N ILE A 366 7.70 -23.34 -5.19
CA ILE A 366 7.42 -23.02 -6.59
C ILE A 366 8.42 -23.75 -7.47
N GLU A 367 7.95 -24.65 -8.31
CA GLU A 367 8.75 -25.32 -9.34
C GLU A 367 8.55 -24.58 -10.66
N GLY A 368 9.61 -23.96 -11.15
CA GLY A 368 9.52 -23.18 -12.38
C GLY A 368 9.20 -24.04 -13.59
N VAL A 369 8.40 -23.50 -14.49
CA VAL A 369 7.97 -24.17 -15.73
C VAL A 369 8.54 -23.47 -16.94
N GLY A 370 8.81 -24.23 -18.01
CA GLY A 370 9.35 -23.70 -19.27
C GLY A 370 8.44 -22.68 -19.95
N ARG A 371 7.12 -22.80 -19.74
CA ARG A 371 6.11 -21.88 -20.28
C ARG A 371 4.84 -21.89 -19.43
N LEU A 372 4.19 -20.74 -19.37
CA LEU A 372 2.81 -20.60 -18.92
C LEU A 372 1.88 -20.52 -20.12
N ARG A 373 0.61 -20.82 -19.93
CA ARG A 373 -0.43 -20.73 -20.97
C ARG A 373 -1.54 -19.81 -20.50
N GLY A 374 -1.97 -18.93 -21.38
CA GLY A 374 -3.09 -18.03 -21.11
C GLY A 374 -4.38 -18.81 -20.81
N ALA A 375 -5.13 -18.30 -19.84
CA ALA A 375 -6.41 -18.86 -19.41
C ALA A 375 -7.26 -17.77 -18.75
N PRO A 376 -8.58 -17.96 -18.62
CA PRO A 376 -9.40 -17.13 -17.75
C PRO A 376 -9.00 -17.34 -16.28
N VAL A 377 -8.71 -16.25 -15.56
CA VAL A 377 -8.34 -16.24 -14.15
C VAL A 377 -9.16 -15.19 -13.38
N MET A 378 -9.19 -15.31 -12.08
CA MET A 378 -9.99 -14.45 -11.21
C MET A 378 -9.11 -13.68 -10.24
N ALA A 379 -9.21 -12.36 -10.24
CA ALA A 379 -8.62 -11.51 -9.24
C ALA A 379 -9.24 -11.79 -7.85
N THR A 380 -8.40 -12.00 -6.84
CA THR A 380 -8.81 -12.39 -5.48
C THR A 380 -8.65 -11.27 -4.46
N ASP A 381 -7.61 -10.47 -4.60
CA ASP A 381 -7.33 -9.27 -3.81
C ASP A 381 -6.47 -8.29 -4.60
N LEU A 382 -6.25 -7.11 -4.06
CA LEU A 382 -5.58 -6.02 -4.79
C LEU A 382 -4.11 -6.31 -5.17
N ARG A 383 -3.36 -7.06 -4.35
CA ARG A 383 -1.93 -7.35 -4.59
C ARG A 383 -1.73 -8.68 -5.29
N ALA A 384 -2.46 -9.72 -4.88
CA ALA A 384 -2.42 -11.01 -5.53
C ALA A 384 -2.85 -10.92 -7.01
N SER A 385 -3.83 -10.09 -7.31
CA SER A 385 -4.38 -9.95 -8.67
C SER A 385 -3.36 -9.51 -9.70
N VAL A 386 -2.40 -8.65 -9.34
CA VAL A 386 -1.37 -8.20 -10.29
C VAL A 386 -0.35 -9.28 -10.61
N SER A 387 -0.17 -10.30 -9.76
CA SER A 387 0.66 -11.45 -10.09
C SER A 387 0.12 -12.22 -11.29
N LEU A 388 -1.22 -12.27 -11.44
CA LEU A 388 -1.90 -12.88 -12.59
C LEU A 388 -1.67 -12.06 -13.86
N VAL A 389 -1.62 -10.73 -13.76
CA VAL A 389 -1.27 -9.86 -14.89
C VAL A 389 0.17 -10.14 -15.31
N ILE A 390 1.13 -10.13 -14.38
CA ILE A 390 2.55 -10.42 -14.67
C ILE A 390 2.70 -11.79 -15.33
N ALA A 391 2.07 -12.82 -14.77
CA ALA A 391 2.09 -14.16 -15.34
C ALA A 391 1.44 -14.21 -16.74
N GLY A 392 0.32 -13.52 -16.93
CA GLY A 392 -0.36 -13.39 -18.22
C GLY A 392 0.48 -12.70 -19.30
N LEU A 393 1.27 -11.68 -18.94
CA LEU A 393 2.21 -11.02 -19.87
C LEU A 393 3.28 -11.97 -20.41
N ALA A 394 3.66 -13.00 -19.64
CA ALA A 394 4.66 -13.99 -20.02
C ALA A 394 4.04 -15.31 -20.51
N ALA A 395 2.73 -15.46 -20.49
CA ALA A 395 2.04 -16.68 -20.92
C ALA A 395 1.88 -16.72 -22.45
N GLU A 396 1.86 -17.93 -23.01
CA GLU A 396 1.51 -18.14 -24.42
C GLU A 396 -0.02 -18.03 -24.60
N GLY A 397 -0.46 -17.20 -25.53
CA GLY A 397 -1.88 -17.02 -25.86
C GLY A 397 -2.57 -15.93 -25.04
N GLU A 398 -3.87 -16.07 -24.85
CA GLU A 398 -4.74 -15.08 -24.24
C GLU A 398 -5.01 -15.38 -22.75
N THR A 399 -4.83 -14.39 -21.90
CA THR A 399 -5.25 -14.41 -20.49
C THR A 399 -6.37 -13.40 -20.26
N ILE A 400 -7.46 -13.83 -19.62
CA ILE A 400 -8.55 -12.95 -19.21
C ILE A 400 -8.56 -12.86 -17.69
N VAL A 401 -8.28 -11.68 -17.15
CA VAL A 401 -8.35 -11.41 -15.70
C VAL A 401 -9.72 -10.84 -15.38
N ASN A 402 -10.51 -11.56 -14.61
CA ASN A 402 -11.83 -11.14 -14.15
C ASN A 402 -11.74 -10.41 -12.80
N ARG A 403 -12.79 -9.67 -12.43
CA ARG A 403 -12.89 -8.91 -11.17
C ARG A 403 -11.79 -7.85 -11.02
N VAL A 404 -11.51 -7.11 -12.07
CA VAL A 404 -10.42 -6.12 -12.12
C VAL A 404 -10.57 -4.94 -11.15
N TYR A 405 -11.76 -4.75 -10.57
CA TYR A 405 -11.96 -3.78 -9.49
C TYR A 405 -11.01 -3.97 -8.29
N HIS A 406 -10.44 -5.18 -8.12
CA HIS A 406 -9.38 -5.42 -7.16
C HIS A 406 -8.08 -4.72 -7.56
N LEU A 407 -7.73 -4.71 -8.85
CA LEU A 407 -6.55 -4.01 -9.38
C LEU A 407 -6.70 -2.49 -9.25
N ASP A 408 -7.89 -1.95 -9.52
CA ASP A 408 -8.19 -0.51 -9.44
C ASP A 408 -8.02 0.08 -8.03
N ARG A 409 -7.94 -0.78 -7.02
CA ARG A 409 -7.66 -0.38 -5.64
C ARG A 409 -6.18 -0.07 -5.38
N GLY A 410 -5.26 -0.60 -6.18
CA GLY A 410 -3.83 -0.54 -5.89
C GLY A 410 -2.92 -0.18 -7.06
N PHE A 411 -3.42 -0.15 -8.28
CA PHE A 411 -2.63 0.15 -9.47
C PHE A 411 -3.34 1.17 -10.35
N GLU A 412 -2.72 2.33 -10.50
CA GLU A 412 -3.24 3.41 -11.32
C GLU A 412 -2.93 3.17 -12.80
N ARG A 413 -3.98 3.07 -13.64
CA ARG A 413 -3.87 2.98 -15.11
C ARG A 413 -2.92 1.86 -15.57
N LEU A 414 -3.00 0.70 -14.93
CA LEU A 414 -2.11 -0.44 -15.14
C LEU A 414 -2.01 -0.82 -16.63
N GLU A 415 -3.16 -0.98 -17.29
CA GLU A 415 -3.25 -1.35 -18.70
C GLU A 415 -2.59 -0.32 -19.61
N GLU A 416 -2.78 0.97 -19.36
CA GLU A 416 -2.19 2.03 -20.17
C GLU A 416 -0.66 2.09 -20.00
N LYS A 417 -0.15 1.97 -18.77
CA LYS A 417 1.29 1.96 -18.48
C LYS A 417 1.98 0.79 -19.17
N LEU A 418 1.37 -0.41 -19.12
CA LEU A 418 1.90 -1.61 -19.76
C LEU A 418 1.83 -1.53 -21.30
N THR A 419 0.72 -1.03 -21.85
CA THR A 419 0.54 -0.87 -23.30
C THR A 419 1.52 0.14 -23.90
N ARG A 420 1.83 1.23 -23.19
CA ARG A 420 2.88 2.18 -23.60
C ARG A 420 4.28 1.54 -23.70
N CYS A 421 4.49 0.46 -22.97
CA CYS A 421 5.74 -0.31 -23.01
C CYS A 421 5.70 -1.52 -23.98
N GLY A 422 4.66 -1.63 -24.82
CA GLY A 422 4.58 -2.65 -25.86
C GLY A 422 3.78 -3.91 -25.46
N ALA A 423 3.19 -3.97 -24.28
CA ALA A 423 2.28 -5.04 -23.93
C ALA A 423 0.95 -4.92 -24.69
N VAL A 424 0.33 -6.03 -24.98
CA VAL A 424 -1.05 -6.08 -25.51
C VAL A 424 -2.00 -6.34 -24.34
N VAL A 425 -2.48 -5.27 -23.75
CA VAL A 425 -3.36 -5.28 -22.58
C VAL A 425 -4.54 -4.35 -22.82
N GLU A 426 -5.73 -4.86 -22.69
CA GLU A 426 -6.97 -4.13 -22.96
C GLU A 426 -7.95 -4.31 -21.80
N ARG A 427 -8.64 -3.23 -21.41
CA ARG A 427 -9.81 -3.30 -20.52
C ARG A 427 -11.05 -3.51 -21.40
N VAL A 428 -11.77 -4.59 -21.12
CA VAL A 428 -12.98 -4.99 -21.85
C VAL A 428 -14.16 -4.92 -20.88
N SER A 429 -15.17 -4.14 -21.24
CA SER A 429 -16.45 -4.07 -20.51
C SER A 429 -17.42 -5.11 -21.09
N GLU A 430 -18.21 -5.77 -20.21
CA GLU A 430 -19.34 -6.62 -20.60
C GLU A 430 -20.53 -5.78 -21.01
#